data_b8ec94e16f695462a3c18a808b4e75e3
#
_entry.id   b8ec94e16f695462a3c18a808b4e75e3
#
_cell.length_a   1.000
_cell.length_b   1.000
_cell.length_c   1.000
_cell.angle_alpha   90.00
_cell.angle_beta   90.00
_cell.angle_gamma   90.00
#
_symmetry.space_group_name_H-M   'P 1'
#
loop_
_entity.id
_entity.type
_entity.pdbx_description
1 polymer ?
#
loop_
_entity_poly.entity_id
_entity_poly.type
_entity_poly.pdbx_seq_one_letter_code
_entity_poly.pdbx_strand_id
1 'polypeptide(L)'
;STSRRQRQMCIRDRDPTARALTLPDDRTVLLIDTVGLIRRLPHHLVEAFQSTLEEASNADLILHVCDASNDDIMEQIEVTEQLLGELGCGDIPVIKVFNKCDCLLEYPNFPAEENSVAISAKTGYGFNVLLQKIAETLPSQLKRRKLLFPYDKGNLVAQIRDTGKVYTEEFTEQGIAVDGLIVPELFHTVQEYIVG
;
A
#
# COMPACT_ATOMS: atom_id res chain seq x y z
N SER A 1 8.04 35.85 25.05
CA SER A 1 7.33 34.63 25.52
C SER A 1 6.50 33.94 24.43
N THR A 2 6.17 34.60 23.33
CA THR A 2 5.31 34.10 22.25
C THR A 2 6.08 33.27 21.19
N SER A 3 7.38 33.50 21.05
CA SER A 3 8.23 32.87 20.07
C SER A 3 8.50 31.37 20.32
N ARG A 4 8.50 30.92 21.58
CA ARG A 4 8.77 29.51 21.92
C ARG A 4 7.56 28.57 21.66
N ARG A 5 6.33 29.09 21.83
CA ARG A 5 5.11 28.31 21.57
C ARG A 5 4.83 28.13 20.07
N GLN A 6 5.18 29.12 19.24
CA GLN A 6 5.04 29.01 17.79
C GLN A 6 6.04 28.03 17.17
N ARG A 7 7.28 27.93 17.71
CA ARG A 7 8.26 26.93 17.24
C ARG A 7 7.86 25.49 17.61
N GLN A 8 7.23 25.28 18.76
CA GLN A 8 6.75 23.94 19.15
C GLN A 8 5.51 23.51 18.36
N MET A 9 4.67 24.44 17.87
CA MET A 9 3.52 24.12 17.04
C MET A 9 3.93 23.70 15.63
N CYS A 10 4.98 24.31 15.04
CA CYS A 10 5.50 23.95 13.71
C CYS A 10 6.23 22.60 13.67
N ILE A 11 6.74 22.10 14.81
CA ILE A 11 7.44 20.80 14.85
C ILE A 11 6.43 19.64 15.02
N ARG A 12 5.28 19.87 15.65
CA ARG A 12 4.23 18.86 15.84
C ARG A 12 3.41 18.55 14.58
N ASP A 13 3.39 19.46 13.61
CA ASP A 13 2.65 19.30 12.34
C ASP A 13 3.46 18.56 11.24
N ARG A 14 4.65 18.06 11.55
CA ARG A 14 5.55 17.44 10.57
C ARG A 14 5.89 15.97 10.85
N ASP A 15 5.38 15.40 11.94
CA ASP A 15 5.55 13.96 12.16
C ASP A 15 4.54 13.19 11.29
N PRO A 16 5.00 12.27 10.45
CA PRO A 16 4.10 11.45 9.64
C PRO A 16 3.15 10.69 10.55
N THR A 17 1.87 10.79 10.25
CA THR A 17 0.84 10.08 11.01
C THR A 17 0.65 8.69 10.43
N ALA A 18 1.21 7.68 11.08
CA ALA A 18 1.02 6.28 10.68
C ALA A 18 -0.26 5.71 11.30
N ARG A 19 -1.09 5.04 10.49
CA ARG A 19 -2.34 4.40 10.92
C ARG A 19 -2.46 3.01 10.33
N ALA A 20 -2.83 2.04 11.16
CA ALA A 20 -3.14 0.70 10.69
C ALA A 20 -4.50 0.69 9.96
N LEU A 21 -4.54 0.03 8.80
CA LEU A 21 -5.72 -0.13 7.96
C LEU A 21 -5.87 -1.61 7.61
N THR A 22 -7.05 -2.18 7.86
CA THR A 22 -7.37 -3.55 7.45
C THR A 22 -8.00 -3.55 6.06
N LEU A 23 -7.44 -4.33 5.15
CA LEU A 23 -7.91 -4.51 3.79
C LEU A 23 -9.03 -5.57 3.72
N PRO A 24 -9.79 -5.65 2.61
CA PRO A 24 -10.87 -6.63 2.45
C PRO A 24 -10.42 -8.10 2.46
N ASP A 25 -9.13 -8.36 2.29
CA ASP A 25 -8.50 -9.66 2.33
C ASP A 25 -7.85 -9.98 3.70
N ASP A 26 -8.26 -9.25 4.75
CA ASP A 26 -7.78 -9.33 6.14
C ASP A 26 -6.31 -8.96 6.36
N ARG A 27 -5.59 -8.52 5.32
CA ARG A 27 -4.23 -7.97 5.50
C ARG A 27 -4.31 -6.63 6.23
N THR A 28 -3.41 -6.42 7.17
CA THR A 28 -3.23 -5.12 7.83
C THR A 28 -2.04 -4.41 7.20
N VAL A 29 -2.26 -3.19 6.75
CA VAL A 29 -1.24 -2.31 6.17
C VAL A 29 -1.06 -1.07 7.03
N LEU A 30 0.10 -0.46 6.96
CA LEU A 30 0.38 0.82 7.60
C LEU A 30 0.20 1.92 6.58
N LEU A 31 -0.81 2.78 6.79
CA LEU A 31 -1.00 3.99 6.01
C LEU A 31 -0.22 5.12 6.65
N ILE A 32 0.73 5.68 5.91
CA ILE A 32 1.57 6.80 6.37
C ILE A 32 1.12 8.04 5.60
N ASP A 33 0.63 9.05 6.36
CA ASP A 33 0.26 10.34 5.79
C ASP A 33 1.52 11.22 5.71
N THR A 34 1.83 11.68 4.51
CA THR A 34 2.97 12.56 4.24
C THR A 34 2.51 14.01 4.11
N VAL A 35 3.42 14.95 4.30
CA VAL A 35 3.14 16.35 4.01
C VAL A 35 2.86 16.51 2.52
N GLY A 36 1.73 17.16 2.16
CA GLY A 36 1.32 17.34 0.76
C GLY A 36 2.41 18.01 -0.08
N LEU A 37 2.64 17.47 -1.27
CA LEU A 37 3.53 18.04 -2.28
C LEU A 37 2.91 19.33 -2.79
N ILE A 38 3.39 20.46 -2.29
CA ILE A 38 2.87 21.80 -2.62
C ILE A 38 3.42 22.21 -4.00
N ARG A 39 2.57 22.81 -4.83
CA ARG A 39 2.97 23.50 -6.06
C ARG A 39 4.20 24.39 -5.80
N ARG A 40 5.29 24.17 -6.52
CA ARG A 40 6.56 24.93 -6.44
C ARG A 40 7.24 24.81 -5.07
N LEU A 41 7.77 23.63 -4.76
CA LEU A 41 8.77 23.50 -3.71
C LEU A 41 10.00 24.34 -4.10
N PRO A 42 10.33 25.42 -3.36
CA PRO A 42 11.60 26.11 -3.56
C PRO A 42 12.75 25.11 -3.30
N HIS A 43 13.79 25.16 -4.10
CA HIS A 43 14.93 24.22 -4.04
C HIS A 43 15.55 24.07 -2.63
N HIS A 44 15.46 25.08 -1.77
CA HIS A 44 15.95 25.02 -0.38
C HIS A 44 15.05 24.26 0.58
N LEU A 45 13.81 23.88 0.18
CA LEU A 45 12.92 23.03 0.96
C LEU A 45 13.05 21.55 0.60
N VAL A 46 13.70 21.20 -0.50
CA VAL A 46 13.94 19.80 -0.91
C VAL A 46 14.68 19.06 0.19
N GLU A 47 15.71 19.64 0.80
CA GLU A 47 16.44 19.05 1.93
C GLU A 47 15.56 18.81 3.17
N ALA A 48 14.60 19.72 3.46
CA ALA A 48 13.67 19.54 4.57
C ALA A 48 12.59 18.48 4.32
N PHE A 49 12.32 18.17 3.06
CA PHE A 49 11.39 17.11 2.63
C PHE A 49 12.07 15.76 2.42
N GLN A 50 13.40 15.72 2.40
CA GLN A 50 14.16 14.51 2.11
C GLN A 50 13.80 13.36 3.05
N SER A 51 13.60 13.63 4.35
CA SER A 51 13.18 12.60 5.31
C SER A 51 11.76 12.07 5.06
N THR A 52 10.84 12.91 4.58
CA THR A 52 9.47 12.50 4.22
C THR A 52 9.45 11.73 2.91
N LEU A 53 10.37 12.04 2.01
CA LEU A 53 10.52 11.41 0.71
C LEU A 53 11.27 10.06 0.82
N GLU A 54 12.15 9.91 1.80
CA GLU A 54 12.76 8.62 2.15
C GLU A 54 11.70 7.59 2.60
N GLU A 55 10.61 8.02 3.24
CA GLU A 55 9.49 7.14 3.57
C GLU A 55 8.77 6.65 2.31
N ALA A 56 8.59 7.52 1.30
CA ALA A 56 7.97 7.12 0.04
C ALA A 56 8.83 6.08 -0.71
N SER A 57 10.15 6.22 -0.69
CA SER A 57 11.07 5.27 -1.35
C SER A 57 11.10 3.88 -0.70
N ASN A 58 10.66 3.77 0.55
CA ASN A 58 10.55 2.50 1.27
C ASN A 58 9.12 1.94 1.30
N ALA A 59 8.16 2.58 0.64
CA ALA A 59 6.79 2.13 0.60
C ALA A 59 6.61 0.94 -0.37
N ASP A 60 5.69 0.03 -0.03
CA ASP A 60 5.28 -1.05 -0.93
C ASP A 60 4.27 -0.58 -1.99
N LEU A 61 3.61 0.55 -1.74
CA LEU A 61 2.60 1.17 -2.60
C LEU A 61 2.47 2.65 -2.28
N ILE A 62 2.34 3.49 -3.31
CA ILE A 62 2.10 4.92 -3.17
C ILE A 62 0.64 5.24 -3.56
N LEU A 63 -0.07 5.97 -2.69
CA LEU A 63 -1.37 6.55 -3.00
C LEU A 63 -1.17 8.03 -3.38
N HIS A 64 -1.26 8.34 -4.67
CA HIS A 64 -1.20 9.72 -5.16
C HIS A 64 -2.60 10.34 -5.12
N VAL A 65 -2.87 11.10 -4.05
CA VAL A 65 -4.19 11.71 -3.81
C VAL A 65 -4.28 13.06 -4.50
N CYS A 66 -5.18 13.19 -5.48
CA CYS A 66 -5.40 14.37 -6.29
C CYS A 66 -6.75 15.00 -5.98
N ASP A 67 -6.84 16.33 -6.02
CA ASP A 67 -8.10 17.06 -5.92
C ASP A 67 -8.81 17.06 -7.28
N ALA A 68 -9.87 16.25 -7.40
CA ALA A 68 -10.63 16.10 -8.64
C ALA A 68 -11.36 17.38 -9.08
N SER A 69 -11.57 18.33 -8.18
CA SER A 69 -12.24 19.61 -8.47
C SER A 69 -11.27 20.69 -8.97
N ASN A 70 -9.99 20.39 -9.12
CA ASN A 70 -8.98 21.33 -9.57
C ASN A 70 -8.82 21.26 -11.09
N ASP A 71 -8.95 22.40 -11.78
CA ASP A 71 -8.81 22.50 -13.23
C ASP A 71 -7.40 22.11 -13.74
N ASP A 72 -6.36 22.30 -12.92
CA ASP A 72 -4.97 22.01 -13.26
C ASP A 72 -4.52 20.60 -12.79
N ILE A 73 -5.47 19.69 -12.54
CA ILE A 73 -5.18 18.36 -11.95
C ILE A 73 -4.16 17.56 -12.77
N MET A 74 -4.23 17.63 -14.10
CA MET A 74 -3.32 16.89 -14.99
C MET A 74 -1.89 17.39 -14.87
N GLU A 75 -1.67 18.72 -14.83
CA GLU A 75 -0.35 19.32 -14.62
C GLU A 75 0.23 18.91 -13.25
N GLN A 76 -0.62 18.84 -12.21
CA GLN A 76 -0.17 18.42 -10.88
C GLN A 76 0.22 16.95 -10.84
N ILE A 77 -0.49 16.09 -11.54
CA ILE A 77 -0.16 14.67 -11.66
C ILE A 77 1.21 14.50 -12.31
N GLU A 78 1.43 15.16 -13.45
CA GLU A 78 2.68 15.07 -14.22
C GLU A 78 3.89 15.53 -13.39
N VAL A 79 3.78 16.68 -12.71
CA VAL A 79 4.83 17.19 -11.81
C VAL A 79 5.12 16.21 -10.67
N THR A 80 4.09 15.60 -10.08
CA THR A 80 4.27 14.64 -8.99
C THR A 80 4.94 13.35 -9.49
N GLU A 81 4.54 12.83 -10.65
CA GLU A 81 5.14 11.64 -11.26
C GLU A 81 6.63 11.86 -11.59
N GLN A 82 6.96 13.02 -12.15
CA GLN A 82 8.34 13.39 -12.40
C GLN A 82 9.16 13.40 -11.09
N LEU A 83 8.63 14.02 -10.04
CA LEU A 83 9.29 14.10 -8.74
C LEU A 83 9.48 12.70 -8.11
N LEU A 84 8.48 11.82 -8.17
CA LEU A 84 8.60 10.44 -7.70
C LEU A 84 9.68 9.67 -8.46
N GLY A 85 9.81 9.92 -9.78
CA GLY A 85 10.90 9.37 -10.59
C GLY A 85 12.28 9.87 -10.15
N GLU A 86 12.44 11.17 -9.89
CA GLU A 86 13.70 11.77 -9.40
C GLU A 86 14.10 11.24 -8.01
N LEU A 87 13.12 10.86 -7.19
CA LEU A 87 13.32 10.29 -5.86
C LEU A 87 13.62 8.78 -5.85
N GLY A 88 13.68 8.14 -7.02
CA GLY A 88 13.93 6.71 -7.13
C GLY A 88 12.71 5.83 -6.81
N CYS A 89 11.51 6.41 -6.80
CA CYS A 89 10.25 5.67 -6.56
C CYS A 89 9.65 5.06 -7.84
N GLY A 90 10.37 5.05 -8.95
CA GLY A 90 9.86 4.64 -10.27
C GLY A 90 9.40 3.18 -10.35
N ASP A 91 9.94 2.30 -9.51
CA ASP A 91 9.57 0.88 -9.45
C ASP A 91 8.43 0.58 -8.46
N ILE A 92 8.03 1.58 -7.66
CA ILE A 92 6.97 1.42 -6.67
C ILE A 92 5.61 1.62 -7.36
N PRO A 93 4.66 0.68 -7.19
CA PRO A 93 3.34 0.84 -7.76
C PRO A 93 2.64 2.09 -7.21
N VAL A 94 1.97 2.85 -8.08
CA VAL A 94 1.23 4.06 -7.74
C VAL A 94 -0.23 3.88 -8.08
N ILE A 95 -1.14 4.18 -7.13
CA ILE A 95 -2.57 4.32 -7.39
C ILE A 95 -2.93 5.81 -7.37
N LYS A 96 -3.48 6.33 -8.47
CA LYS A 96 -4.03 7.68 -8.55
C LYS A 96 -5.40 7.73 -7.89
N VAL A 97 -5.55 8.51 -6.84
CA VAL A 97 -6.79 8.63 -6.06
C VAL A 97 -7.40 10.01 -6.30
N PHE A 98 -8.43 10.08 -7.13
CA PHE A 98 -9.16 11.31 -7.44
C PHE A 98 -10.18 11.60 -6.33
N ASN A 99 -9.80 12.44 -5.37
CA ASN A 99 -10.64 12.81 -4.24
C ASN A 99 -11.53 14.04 -4.55
N LYS A 100 -12.57 14.25 -3.73
CA LYS A 100 -13.57 15.32 -3.86
C LYS A 100 -14.50 15.18 -5.05
N CYS A 101 -14.79 13.95 -5.49
CA CYS A 101 -15.75 13.69 -6.57
C CYS A 101 -17.16 14.21 -6.26
N ASP A 102 -17.51 14.45 -4.99
CA ASP A 102 -18.75 15.08 -4.58
C ASP A 102 -18.88 16.56 -5.00
N CYS A 103 -17.79 17.20 -5.40
CA CYS A 103 -17.77 18.59 -5.90
C CYS A 103 -17.98 18.70 -7.42
N LEU A 104 -18.06 17.57 -8.13
CA LEU A 104 -18.19 17.54 -9.58
C LEU A 104 -19.68 17.45 -9.97
N LEU A 105 -20.10 18.28 -10.95
CA LEU A 105 -21.50 18.33 -11.43
C LEU A 105 -21.86 17.08 -12.24
N GLU A 106 -20.90 16.45 -12.88
CA GLU A 106 -21.02 15.18 -13.59
C GLU A 106 -19.90 14.27 -13.13
N TYR A 107 -20.15 12.96 -13.09
CA TYR A 107 -19.07 11.99 -12.85
C TYR A 107 -18.06 12.14 -13.98
N PRO A 108 -16.86 12.65 -13.71
CA PRO A 108 -15.90 12.84 -14.77
C PRO A 108 -15.56 11.47 -15.35
N ASN A 109 -15.54 11.38 -16.67
CA ASN A 109 -14.79 10.37 -17.36
C ASN A 109 -13.31 10.67 -17.13
N PHE A 110 -12.83 10.44 -15.88
CA PHE A 110 -11.40 10.32 -15.70
C PHE A 110 -10.92 9.24 -16.64
N PRO A 111 -9.78 9.43 -17.34
CA PRO A 111 -9.22 8.35 -18.11
C PRO A 111 -9.23 7.12 -17.18
N ALA A 112 -9.90 6.06 -17.63
CA ALA A 112 -9.91 4.78 -16.92
C ALA A 112 -8.50 4.20 -17.03
N GLU A 113 -7.56 4.85 -16.36
CA GLU A 113 -6.24 4.31 -16.17
C GLU A 113 -6.35 3.11 -15.24
N GLU A 114 -5.67 2.06 -15.59
CA GLU A 114 -5.72 0.77 -14.90
C GLU A 114 -5.50 0.90 -13.38
N ASN A 115 -4.75 1.93 -12.95
CA ASN A 115 -4.42 2.21 -11.55
C ASN A 115 -5.00 3.54 -11.04
N SER A 116 -6.27 3.81 -11.33
CA SER A 116 -6.96 4.99 -10.81
C SER A 116 -8.27 4.66 -10.09
N VAL A 117 -8.64 5.45 -9.08
CA VAL A 117 -9.88 5.31 -8.31
C VAL A 117 -10.43 6.68 -7.96
N ALA A 118 -11.74 6.88 -8.18
CA ALA A 118 -12.46 8.09 -7.79
C ALA A 118 -13.11 7.91 -6.41
N ILE A 119 -12.88 8.88 -5.51
CA ILE A 119 -13.43 8.84 -4.15
C ILE A 119 -13.99 10.20 -3.71
N SER A 120 -14.76 10.18 -2.65
CA SER A 120 -15.03 11.37 -1.84
C SER A 120 -14.74 11.05 -0.37
N ALA A 121 -13.68 11.61 0.17
CA ALA A 121 -13.34 11.48 1.59
C ALA A 121 -14.42 12.06 2.51
N LYS A 122 -15.21 13.02 2.00
CA LYS A 122 -16.30 13.66 2.73
C LYS A 122 -17.52 12.77 2.88
N THR A 123 -17.87 12.02 1.83
CA THR A 123 -19.09 11.20 1.79
C THR A 123 -18.85 9.71 2.02
N GLY A 124 -17.61 9.27 1.92
CA GLY A 124 -17.22 7.85 1.95
C GLY A 124 -17.36 7.12 0.61
N TYR A 125 -17.75 7.83 -0.46
CA TYR A 125 -17.88 7.25 -1.79
C TYR A 125 -16.56 6.69 -2.30
N GLY A 126 -16.59 5.52 -2.92
CA GLY A 126 -15.44 4.90 -3.59
C GLY A 126 -14.41 4.24 -2.65
N PHE A 127 -14.54 4.33 -1.32
CA PHE A 127 -13.55 3.75 -0.40
C PHE A 127 -13.43 2.23 -0.52
N ASN A 128 -14.54 1.50 -0.69
CA ASN A 128 -14.48 0.05 -0.87
C ASN A 128 -13.69 -0.34 -2.13
N VAL A 129 -13.89 0.43 -3.22
CA VAL A 129 -13.14 0.24 -4.48
C VAL A 129 -11.66 0.53 -4.28
N LEU A 130 -11.34 1.62 -3.54
CA LEU A 130 -9.95 1.96 -3.21
C LEU A 130 -9.28 0.86 -2.38
N LEU A 131 -9.93 0.37 -1.32
CA LEU A 131 -9.40 -0.69 -0.47
C LEU A 131 -9.15 -1.98 -1.25
N GLN A 132 -10.07 -2.35 -2.14
CA GLN A 132 -9.91 -3.50 -3.00
C GLN A 132 -8.74 -3.31 -3.98
N LYS A 133 -8.62 -2.12 -4.59
CA LYS A 133 -7.52 -1.79 -5.50
C LYS A 133 -6.17 -1.84 -4.79
N ILE A 134 -6.08 -1.35 -3.56
CA ILE A 134 -4.89 -1.47 -2.71
C ILE A 134 -4.53 -2.94 -2.49
N ALA A 135 -5.52 -3.77 -2.12
CA ALA A 135 -5.30 -5.20 -1.88
C ALA A 135 -4.82 -5.94 -3.14
N GLU A 136 -5.32 -5.57 -4.31
CA GLU A 136 -4.91 -6.16 -5.61
C GLU A 136 -3.52 -5.69 -6.06
N THR A 137 -3.18 -4.41 -5.79
CA THR A 137 -1.93 -3.79 -6.26
C THR A 137 -0.75 -4.11 -5.37
N LEU A 138 -0.97 -4.21 -4.05
CA LEU A 138 0.08 -4.58 -3.12
C LEU A 138 0.65 -5.96 -3.47
N PRO A 139 1.99 -6.10 -3.54
CA PRO A 139 2.59 -7.39 -3.79
C PRO A 139 2.07 -8.40 -2.78
N SER A 140 1.58 -9.51 -3.29
CA SER A 140 1.19 -10.63 -2.43
C SER A 140 2.45 -11.14 -1.76
N GLN A 141 2.58 -10.91 -0.47
CA GLN A 141 3.65 -11.50 0.33
C GLN A 141 3.49 -13.02 0.44
N LEU A 142 2.30 -13.51 0.08
CA LEU A 142 2.01 -14.94 0.03
C LEU A 142 2.76 -15.59 -1.12
N LYS A 143 3.64 -16.52 -0.82
CA LYS A 143 4.37 -17.29 -1.84
C LYS A 143 3.75 -18.66 -2.01
N ARG A 144 3.32 -19.00 -3.24
CA ARG A 144 2.87 -20.35 -3.53
C ARG A 144 4.05 -21.31 -3.46
N ARG A 145 3.88 -22.38 -2.67
CA ARG A 145 4.86 -23.44 -2.49
C ARG A 145 4.19 -24.79 -2.45
N LYS A 146 4.90 -25.78 -2.98
CA LYS A 146 4.58 -27.18 -2.76
C LYS A 146 5.45 -27.68 -1.61
N LEU A 147 4.82 -28.32 -0.64
CA LEU A 147 5.45 -28.78 0.59
C LEU A 147 5.09 -30.24 0.82
N LEU A 148 6.01 -30.97 1.44
CA LEU A 148 5.78 -32.32 1.89
C LEU A 148 6.13 -32.40 3.40
N PHE A 149 5.10 -32.52 4.22
CA PHE A 149 5.25 -32.61 5.67
C PHE A 149 5.23 -34.05 6.13
N PRO A 150 6.13 -34.44 7.03
CA PRO A 150 5.98 -35.69 7.80
C PRO A 150 4.66 -35.64 8.57
N TYR A 151 4.07 -36.81 8.84
CA TYR A 151 2.76 -36.92 9.52
C TYR A 151 2.72 -36.32 10.93
N ASP A 152 3.87 -36.23 11.61
CA ASP A 152 4.01 -35.63 12.95
C ASP A 152 3.97 -34.08 12.89
N LYS A 153 4.03 -33.48 11.70
CA LYS A 153 4.01 -32.01 11.45
C LYS A 153 2.66 -31.49 10.97
N GLY A 154 1.58 -32.23 11.19
CA GLY A 154 0.22 -31.80 10.81
C GLY A 154 -0.21 -30.44 11.40
N ASN A 155 0.39 -30.02 12.52
CA ASN A 155 0.20 -28.68 13.09
C ASN A 155 0.65 -27.56 12.16
N LEU A 156 1.70 -27.75 11.35
CA LEU A 156 2.16 -26.75 10.37
C LEU A 156 1.19 -26.65 9.20
N VAL A 157 0.60 -27.77 8.77
CA VAL A 157 -0.45 -27.78 7.74
C VAL A 157 -1.67 -26.99 8.22
N ALA A 158 -2.07 -27.18 9.48
CA ALA A 158 -3.17 -26.40 10.08
C ALA A 158 -2.85 -24.89 10.10
N GLN A 159 -1.63 -24.52 10.51
CA GLN A 159 -1.21 -23.10 10.49
C GLN A 159 -1.26 -22.50 9.08
N ILE A 160 -0.81 -23.22 8.05
CA ILE A 160 -0.90 -22.73 6.66
C ILE A 160 -2.36 -22.56 6.24
N ARG A 161 -3.26 -23.46 6.69
CA ARG A 161 -4.69 -23.36 6.38
C ARG A 161 -5.34 -22.16 7.05
N ASP A 162 -4.90 -21.81 8.27
CA ASP A 162 -5.46 -20.71 9.06
C ASP A 162 -4.91 -19.34 8.61
N THR A 163 -3.65 -19.25 8.16
CA THR A 163 -2.97 -17.99 7.84
C THR A 163 -2.77 -17.73 6.36
N GLY A 164 -2.80 -18.78 5.54
CA GLY A 164 -2.58 -18.75 4.11
C GLY A 164 -3.77 -19.28 3.32
N LYS A 165 -3.49 -19.95 2.19
CA LYS A 165 -4.50 -20.62 1.38
C LYS A 165 -3.96 -21.95 0.90
N VAL A 166 -4.68 -23.04 1.17
CA VAL A 166 -4.37 -24.38 0.66
C VAL A 166 -5.20 -24.64 -0.58
N TYR A 167 -4.55 -25.00 -1.69
CA TYR A 167 -5.20 -25.37 -2.96
C TYR A 167 -5.42 -26.88 -3.03
N THR A 168 -4.38 -27.66 -2.66
CA THR A 168 -4.46 -29.12 -2.60
C THR A 168 -3.77 -29.64 -1.35
N GLU A 169 -4.34 -30.69 -0.76
CA GLU A 169 -3.78 -31.42 0.37
C GLU A 169 -3.98 -32.91 0.09
N GLU A 170 -2.88 -33.64 0.00
CA GLU A 170 -2.88 -35.07 -0.33
C GLU A 170 -2.06 -35.86 0.69
N PHE A 171 -2.60 -36.97 1.15
CA PHE A 171 -1.90 -37.90 2.02
C PHE A 171 -1.17 -38.93 1.17
N THR A 172 0.15 -38.91 1.22
CA THR A 172 1.02 -39.80 0.43
C THR A 172 1.78 -40.74 1.35
N GLU A 173 2.40 -41.80 0.82
CA GLU A 173 3.23 -42.71 1.63
C GLU A 173 4.39 -41.99 2.34
N GLN A 174 4.82 -40.82 1.85
CA GLN A 174 5.94 -40.07 2.38
C GLN A 174 5.52 -38.95 3.37
N GLY A 175 4.20 -38.68 3.48
CA GLY A 175 3.68 -37.60 4.32
C GLY A 175 2.50 -36.85 3.71
N ILE A 176 2.25 -35.64 4.18
CA ILE A 176 1.18 -34.74 3.77
C ILE A 176 1.73 -33.79 2.72
N ALA A 177 1.32 -33.95 1.46
CA ALA A 177 1.68 -33.01 0.38
C ALA A 177 0.69 -31.86 0.35
N VAL A 178 1.19 -30.64 0.38
CA VAL A 178 0.38 -29.40 0.38
C VAL A 178 0.85 -28.48 -0.72
N ASP A 179 -0.08 -27.99 -1.56
CA ASP A 179 0.15 -26.89 -2.48
C ASP A 179 -0.65 -25.69 -1.97
N GLY A 180 0.03 -24.62 -1.57
CA GLY A 180 -0.64 -23.49 -0.95
C GLY A 180 0.16 -22.19 -0.99
N LEU A 181 -0.52 -21.12 -0.60
CA LEU A 181 0.06 -19.80 -0.36
C LEU A 181 0.51 -19.72 1.09
N ILE A 182 1.77 -19.37 1.31
CA ILE A 182 2.41 -19.33 2.61
C ILE A 182 2.76 -17.88 2.95
N VAL A 183 2.36 -17.46 4.14
CA VAL A 183 2.72 -16.14 4.69
C VAL A 183 4.21 -16.07 5.00
N PRO A 184 4.86 -14.89 4.89
CA PRO A 184 6.29 -14.71 5.16
C PRO A 184 6.70 -15.19 6.55
N GLU A 185 5.85 -15.03 7.55
CA GLU A 185 6.10 -15.41 8.94
C GLU A 185 6.30 -16.92 9.11
N LEU A 186 5.61 -17.71 8.30
CA LEU A 186 5.75 -19.18 8.33
C LEU A 186 6.87 -19.68 7.42
N PHE A 187 7.40 -18.85 6.52
CA PHE A 187 8.36 -19.29 5.52
C PHE A 187 9.59 -19.95 6.12
N HIS A 188 10.18 -19.35 7.15
CA HIS A 188 11.35 -19.93 7.84
C HIS A 188 11.05 -21.28 8.50
N THR A 189 9.84 -21.45 9.02
CA THR A 189 9.42 -22.69 9.71
C THR A 189 9.15 -23.84 8.73
N VAL A 190 8.69 -23.51 7.50
CA VAL A 190 8.29 -24.52 6.52
C VAL A 190 9.29 -24.70 5.39
N GLN A 191 10.37 -23.93 5.38
CA GLN A 191 11.36 -23.90 4.30
C GLN A 191 12.00 -25.28 4.04
N GLU A 192 12.23 -26.07 5.09
CA GLU A 192 12.83 -27.42 5.00
C GLU A 192 11.90 -28.46 4.34
N TYR A 193 10.60 -28.15 4.25
CA TYR A 193 9.57 -29.04 3.66
C TYR A 193 9.21 -28.67 2.22
N ILE A 194 9.85 -27.65 1.64
CA ILE A 194 9.57 -27.24 0.25
C ILE A 194 10.09 -28.31 -0.70
N VAL A 195 9.23 -28.74 -1.60
CA VAL A 195 9.54 -29.72 -2.65
C VAL A 195 9.36 -29.06 -4.03
N GLY A 196 10.48 -28.86 -4.74
CA GLY A 196 10.49 -28.39 -6.13
C GLY A 196 10.47 -26.89 -6.30
#